data_763d6988ed6e5b7556286fc4bee970c0
#
_entry.id   763d6988ed6e5b7556286fc4bee970c0
#
_cell.length_a   1.000
_cell.length_b   1.000
_cell.length_c   1.000
_cell.angle_alpha   90.00
_cell.angle_beta   90.00
_cell.angle_gamma   90.00
#
_symmetry.space_group_name_H-M   'P 1'
#
loop_
_entity.id
_entity.type
_entity.pdbx_description
1 polymer ?
#
loop_
_entity_poly.entity_id
_entity_poly.type
_entity_poly.pdbx_seq_one_letter_code
_entity_poly.pdbx_strand_id
1 'polypeptide(L)'
;NTNAAFIAAGNRSYFGIETDVHVTVDGKFVTIHDDTTKRVAIDDLTIEESTFDTLRGLTLLSKDGIKNRNDMKIPTLTEYISTCKRYEKKAVLELKNEFTQEDIAKICDEINKLNYLENVIFISFCFENLVRIRDLYPAQTVQFLTDEYSDKLVERLVEHNFDLDIL
;
A
#
# COMPACT_ATOMS: atom_id res chain seq x y z
N ASN A 1 -9.20 1.67 -4.27
CA ASN A 1 -7.92 1.49 -4.98
C ASN A 1 -8.15 0.77 -6.31
N THR A 2 -7.89 1.42 -7.45
CA THR A 2 -7.95 0.85 -8.79
C THR A 2 -6.94 1.55 -9.69
N ASN A 3 -6.48 0.89 -10.76
CA ASN A 3 -5.59 1.51 -11.74
C ASN A 3 -6.20 2.79 -12.35
N ALA A 4 -7.51 2.81 -12.58
CA ALA A 4 -8.21 4.01 -13.05
C ALA A 4 -8.12 5.17 -12.05
N ALA A 5 -8.25 4.90 -10.74
CA ALA A 5 -8.10 5.92 -9.70
C ALA A 5 -6.66 6.45 -9.61
N PHE A 6 -5.67 5.55 -9.68
CA PHE A 6 -4.24 5.94 -9.67
C PHE A 6 -3.89 6.82 -10.87
N ILE A 7 -4.37 6.47 -12.08
CA ILE A 7 -4.18 7.28 -13.29
C ILE A 7 -4.86 8.65 -13.14
N ALA A 8 -6.07 8.68 -12.59
CA ALA A 8 -6.79 9.95 -12.36
C ALA A 8 -6.04 10.84 -11.36
N ALA A 9 -5.50 10.28 -10.27
CA ALA A 9 -4.67 11.00 -9.31
C ALA A 9 -3.34 11.47 -9.92
N GLY A 10 -2.70 10.63 -10.74
CA GLY A 10 -1.46 10.93 -11.44
C GLY A 10 -1.57 12.16 -12.35
N ASN A 11 -2.71 12.35 -13.01
CA ASN A 11 -3.01 13.51 -13.86
C ASN A 11 -3.32 14.80 -13.07
N ARG A 12 -3.24 14.79 -11.75
CA ARG A 12 -3.47 15.97 -10.90
C ARG A 12 -2.13 16.50 -10.37
N SER A 13 -2.16 17.73 -9.86
CA SER A 13 -1.00 18.39 -9.22
C SER A 13 -0.72 17.90 -7.79
N TYR A 14 -1.13 16.67 -7.44
CA TYR A 14 -0.85 16.08 -6.14
C TYR A 14 0.63 15.72 -5.99
N PHE A 15 1.16 15.81 -4.78
CA PHE A 15 2.51 15.40 -4.43
C PHE A 15 2.73 13.89 -4.63
N GLY A 16 1.76 13.08 -4.22
CA GLY A 16 1.84 11.63 -4.26
C GLY A 16 0.49 10.98 -4.50
N ILE A 17 0.52 9.67 -4.62
CA ILE A 17 -0.64 8.79 -4.67
C ILE A 17 -0.51 7.84 -3.49
N GLU A 18 -1.54 7.77 -2.67
CA GLU A 18 -1.59 6.87 -1.52
C GLU A 18 -2.35 5.60 -1.88
N THR A 19 -1.92 4.47 -1.31
CA THR A 19 -2.65 3.20 -1.32
C THR A 19 -2.15 2.26 -0.22
N ASP A 20 -2.96 1.25 0.05
CA ASP A 20 -2.70 0.23 1.07
C ASP A 20 -2.27 -1.08 0.40
N VAL A 21 -1.26 -1.76 0.94
CA VAL A 21 -0.80 -3.05 0.45
C VAL A 21 -1.14 -4.16 1.44
N HIS A 22 -1.58 -5.29 0.90
CA HIS A 22 -1.77 -6.57 1.58
C HIS A 22 -0.96 -7.66 0.91
N VAL A 23 -0.64 -8.72 1.66
CA VAL A 23 -0.05 -9.95 1.14
C VAL A 23 -1.14 -11.02 0.99
N THR A 24 -1.22 -11.66 -0.16
CA THR A 24 -2.15 -12.78 -0.38
C THR A 24 -1.60 -14.07 0.22
N VAL A 25 -2.45 -15.10 0.40
CA VAL A 25 -2.02 -16.39 0.96
C VAL A 25 -0.91 -17.07 0.13
N ASP A 26 -0.82 -16.77 -1.17
CA ASP A 26 0.23 -17.25 -2.09
C ASP A 26 1.40 -16.25 -2.24
N GLY A 27 1.51 -15.28 -1.31
CA GLY A 27 2.67 -14.38 -1.20
C GLY A 27 2.76 -13.33 -2.31
N LYS A 28 1.64 -12.89 -2.88
CA LYS A 28 1.57 -11.77 -3.84
C LYS A 28 1.09 -10.51 -3.16
N PHE A 29 1.51 -9.36 -3.68
CA PHE A 29 1.15 -8.06 -3.11
C PHE A 29 0.07 -7.38 -3.96
N VAL A 30 -1.04 -7.05 -3.31
CA VAL A 30 -2.20 -6.38 -3.90
C VAL A 30 -2.51 -5.09 -3.17
N THR A 31 -3.15 -4.14 -3.87
CA THR A 31 -3.49 -2.85 -3.26
C THR A 31 -5.01 -2.71 -3.09
N ILE A 32 -5.43 -2.70 -1.84
CA ILE A 32 -6.81 -2.54 -1.42
C ILE A 32 -6.86 -1.99 0.01
N HIS A 33 -7.83 -1.14 0.34
CA HIS A 33 -7.91 -0.52 1.66
C HIS A 33 -8.38 -1.48 2.75
N ASP A 34 -9.47 -2.22 2.50
CA ASP A 34 -10.12 -3.02 3.53
C ASP A 34 -9.51 -4.43 3.60
N ASP A 35 -9.58 -5.10 4.75
CA ASP A 35 -9.16 -6.49 4.93
C ASP A 35 -10.00 -7.48 4.11
N THR A 36 -11.18 -7.04 3.66
CA THR A 36 -12.09 -7.85 2.84
C THR A 36 -12.58 -7.09 1.59
N THR A 37 -13.09 -7.84 0.63
CA THR A 37 -13.62 -7.28 -0.63
C THR A 37 -15.06 -6.79 -0.53
N LYS A 38 -15.73 -6.95 0.62
CA LYS A 38 -17.17 -6.69 0.84
C LYS A 38 -17.67 -5.34 0.34
N ARG A 39 -16.91 -4.27 0.55
CA ARG A 39 -17.31 -2.92 0.15
C ARG A 39 -17.16 -2.66 -1.35
N VAL A 40 -16.29 -3.39 -2.02
CA VAL A 40 -15.83 -3.08 -3.38
C VAL A 40 -16.10 -4.18 -4.40
N ALA A 41 -16.53 -5.36 -4.00
CA ALA A 41 -16.86 -6.48 -4.88
C ALA A 41 -18.20 -7.13 -4.52
N ILE A 42 -18.67 -8.03 -5.39
CA ILE A 42 -19.92 -8.80 -5.14
C ILE A 42 -19.65 -9.89 -4.10
N ASP A 43 -18.51 -10.57 -4.25
CA ASP A 43 -18.10 -11.64 -3.34
C ASP A 43 -17.33 -11.03 -2.16
N ASP A 44 -17.62 -11.49 -0.94
CA ASP A 44 -16.94 -11.07 0.29
C ASP A 44 -15.83 -12.06 0.64
N LEU A 45 -14.60 -11.69 0.34
CA LEU A 45 -13.40 -12.50 0.55
C LEU A 45 -12.42 -11.78 1.48
N THR A 46 -11.78 -12.50 2.39
CA THR A 46 -10.63 -12.00 3.17
C THR A 46 -9.40 -11.98 2.28
N ILE A 47 -8.74 -10.82 2.19
CA ILE A 47 -7.62 -10.60 1.25
C ILE A 47 -6.47 -11.54 1.54
N GLU A 48 -6.00 -11.60 2.79
CA GLU A 48 -4.81 -12.38 3.17
C GLU A 48 -5.07 -13.90 3.27
N GLU A 49 -6.33 -14.33 3.21
CA GLU A 49 -6.72 -15.73 3.12
C GLU A 49 -7.02 -16.19 1.69
N SER A 50 -6.97 -15.28 0.73
CA SER A 50 -7.28 -15.53 -0.67
C SER A 50 -6.03 -15.59 -1.54
N THR A 51 -6.08 -16.38 -2.63
CA THR A 51 -5.00 -16.36 -3.63
C THR A 51 -5.12 -15.13 -4.53
N PHE A 52 -3.99 -14.72 -5.09
CA PHE A 52 -3.94 -13.63 -6.05
C PHE A 52 -4.91 -13.82 -7.23
N ASP A 53 -4.91 -14.99 -7.82
CA ASP A 53 -5.78 -15.28 -8.98
C ASP A 53 -7.26 -15.16 -8.62
N THR A 54 -7.67 -15.62 -7.43
CA THR A 54 -9.04 -15.47 -6.92
C THR A 54 -9.41 -13.99 -6.82
N LEU A 55 -8.56 -13.17 -6.18
CA LEU A 55 -8.81 -11.74 -6.01
C LEU A 55 -8.83 -10.99 -7.35
N ARG A 56 -7.93 -11.32 -8.27
CA ARG A 56 -7.89 -10.70 -9.63
C ARG A 56 -9.08 -11.13 -10.51
N GLY A 57 -9.68 -12.28 -10.22
CA GLY A 57 -10.90 -12.75 -10.88
C GLY A 57 -12.15 -11.95 -10.52
N LEU A 58 -12.16 -11.27 -9.37
CA LEU A 58 -13.32 -10.53 -8.89
C LEU A 58 -13.75 -9.41 -9.83
N THR A 59 -15.05 -9.19 -9.86
CA THR A 59 -15.67 -8.02 -10.49
C THR A 59 -15.83 -6.92 -9.44
N LEU A 60 -15.05 -5.85 -9.57
CA LEU A 60 -15.20 -4.69 -8.69
C LEU A 60 -16.44 -3.87 -9.07
N LEU A 61 -17.08 -3.32 -8.06
CA LEU A 61 -18.26 -2.48 -8.21
C LEU A 61 -17.82 -1.05 -8.60
N SER A 62 -18.41 -0.54 -9.65
CA SER A 62 -18.25 0.85 -10.06
C SER A 62 -19.38 1.71 -9.48
N LYS A 63 -19.09 2.98 -9.15
CA LYS A 63 -20.10 3.93 -8.67
C LYS A 63 -21.22 4.19 -9.68
N ASP A 64 -20.95 4.02 -10.96
CA ASP A 64 -21.91 4.17 -12.05
C ASP A 64 -22.69 2.89 -12.36
N GLY A 65 -22.47 1.82 -11.59
CA GLY A 65 -23.13 0.53 -11.73
C GLY A 65 -22.68 -0.30 -12.95
N ILE A 66 -21.70 0.16 -13.69
CA ILE A 66 -21.14 -0.60 -14.82
C ILE A 66 -20.37 -1.81 -14.27
N LYS A 67 -20.74 -3.01 -14.73
CA LYS A 67 -20.12 -4.27 -14.34
C LYS A 67 -19.10 -4.71 -15.40
N ASN A 68 -18.18 -5.60 -14.99
CA ASN A 68 -17.22 -6.27 -15.89
C ASN A 68 -16.27 -5.32 -16.65
N ARG A 69 -15.91 -4.21 -16.04
CA ARG A 69 -14.85 -3.35 -16.58
C ARG A 69 -13.48 -4.00 -16.35
N ASN A 70 -12.71 -4.23 -17.42
CA ASN A 70 -11.37 -4.84 -17.34
C ASN A 70 -10.34 -3.98 -16.59
N ASP A 71 -10.58 -2.67 -16.50
CA ASP A 71 -9.77 -1.72 -15.74
C ASP A 71 -10.14 -1.63 -14.25
N MET A 72 -11.23 -2.32 -13.83
CA MET A 72 -11.71 -2.39 -12.46
C MET A 72 -11.31 -3.71 -11.81
N LYS A 73 -10.02 -3.94 -11.70
CA LYS A 73 -9.42 -5.07 -10.98
C LYS A 73 -8.68 -4.57 -9.75
N ILE A 74 -8.53 -5.43 -8.73
CA ILE A 74 -7.64 -5.15 -7.60
C ILE A 74 -6.21 -5.00 -8.15
N PRO A 75 -5.55 -3.84 -8.02
CA PRO A 75 -4.22 -3.64 -8.58
C PRO A 75 -3.16 -4.44 -7.85
N THR A 76 -2.06 -4.74 -8.53
CA THR A 76 -0.83 -5.24 -7.92
C THR A 76 0.01 -4.08 -7.40
N LEU A 77 0.96 -4.38 -6.50
CA LEU A 77 1.99 -3.44 -6.07
C LEU A 77 2.76 -2.88 -7.29
N THR A 78 3.18 -3.76 -8.22
CA THR A 78 3.87 -3.37 -9.45
C THR A 78 3.06 -2.41 -10.32
N GLU A 79 1.75 -2.63 -10.49
CA GLU A 79 0.86 -1.73 -11.26
C GLU A 79 0.77 -0.35 -10.62
N TYR A 80 0.63 -0.29 -9.28
CA TYR A 80 0.60 0.96 -8.54
C TYR A 80 1.93 1.74 -8.66
N ILE A 81 3.06 1.11 -8.35
CA ILE A 81 4.39 1.75 -8.42
C ILE A 81 4.70 2.21 -9.85
N SER A 82 4.37 1.39 -10.86
CA SER A 82 4.54 1.77 -12.27
C SER A 82 3.73 3.01 -12.64
N THR A 83 2.53 3.15 -12.07
CA THR A 83 1.70 4.33 -12.26
C THR A 83 2.30 5.55 -11.57
N CYS A 84 2.75 5.44 -10.31
CA CYS A 84 3.44 6.53 -9.62
C CYS A 84 4.68 6.99 -10.41
N LYS A 85 5.50 6.05 -10.88
CA LYS A 85 6.68 6.34 -11.69
C LYS A 85 6.34 7.05 -13.01
N ARG A 86 5.31 6.59 -13.72
CA ARG A 86 4.86 7.19 -14.99
C ARG A 86 4.46 8.66 -14.85
N TYR A 87 3.83 9.00 -13.72
CA TYR A 87 3.33 10.34 -13.44
C TYR A 87 4.23 11.16 -12.52
N GLU A 88 5.44 10.66 -12.22
CA GLU A 88 6.44 11.31 -11.35
C GLU A 88 5.87 11.69 -9.97
N LYS A 89 5.04 10.80 -9.37
CA LYS A 89 4.39 10.98 -8.07
C LYS A 89 5.10 10.20 -6.98
N LYS A 90 5.26 10.78 -5.79
CA LYS A 90 5.64 9.97 -4.64
C LYS A 90 4.61 8.85 -4.44
N ALA A 91 5.09 7.65 -4.19
CA ALA A 91 4.26 6.54 -3.79
C ALA A 91 4.15 6.53 -2.26
N VAL A 92 2.98 6.85 -1.72
CA VAL A 92 2.71 6.75 -0.28
C VAL A 92 2.06 5.40 -0.06
N LEU A 93 2.79 4.47 0.54
CA LEU A 93 2.40 3.06 0.63
C LEU A 93 2.15 2.66 2.08
N GLU A 94 0.88 2.44 2.43
CA GLU A 94 0.50 1.89 3.73
C GLU A 94 0.74 0.38 3.78
N LEU A 95 1.54 -0.04 4.75
CA LEU A 95 1.66 -1.45 5.16
C LEU A 95 0.52 -1.75 6.12
N LYS A 96 -0.57 -2.36 5.59
CA LYS A 96 -1.87 -2.42 6.29
C LYS A 96 -1.85 -3.25 7.56
N ASN A 97 -1.38 -4.49 7.47
CA ASN A 97 -1.28 -5.41 8.60
C ASN A 97 0.19 -5.60 9.01
N GLU A 98 0.46 -6.41 10.01
CA GLU A 98 1.83 -6.74 10.38
C GLU A 98 2.45 -7.69 9.36
N PHE A 99 3.45 -7.20 8.63
CA PHE A 99 4.23 -7.97 7.67
C PHE A 99 5.43 -8.65 8.31
N THR A 100 5.78 -9.83 7.83
CA THR A 100 7.05 -10.45 8.20
C THR A 100 8.24 -9.67 7.60
N GLN A 101 9.43 -9.84 8.18
CA GLN A 101 10.67 -9.28 7.60
C GLN A 101 10.89 -9.73 6.15
N GLU A 102 10.53 -10.99 5.84
CA GLU A 102 10.66 -11.55 4.50
C GLU A 102 9.69 -10.87 3.50
N ASP A 103 8.44 -10.62 3.90
CA ASP A 103 7.49 -9.97 3.02
C ASP A 103 7.87 -8.50 2.76
N ILE A 104 8.37 -7.80 3.78
CA ILE A 104 8.90 -6.44 3.62
C ILE A 104 10.10 -6.44 2.65
N ALA A 105 11.02 -7.38 2.77
CA ALA A 105 12.13 -7.51 1.84
C ALA A 105 11.63 -7.74 0.40
N LYS A 106 10.63 -8.60 0.21
CA LYS A 106 10.02 -8.85 -1.11
C LYS A 106 9.32 -7.62 -1.68
N ILE A 107 8.58 -6.86 -0.84
CA ILE A 107 7.95 -5.58 -1.24
C ILE A 107 9.02 -4.62 -1.76
N CYS A 108 10.08 -4.41 -0.97
CA CYS A 108 11.17 -3.53 -1.35
C CYS A 108 11.89 -3.99 -2.62
N ASP A 109 12.13 -5.30 -2.78
CA ASP A 109 12.75 -5.88 -3.97
C ASP A 109 11.88 -5.70 -5.23
N GLU A 110 10.55 -5.88 -5.10
CA GLU A 110 9.61 -5.63 -6.21
C GLU A 110 9.64 -4.17 -6.65
N ILE A 111 9.67 -3.25 -5.70
CA ILE A 111 9.77 -1.81 -5.97
C ILE A 111 11.14 -1.46 -6.57
N ASN A 112 12.24 -2.05 -6.06
CA ASN A 112 13.60 -1.84 -6.57
C ASN A 112 13.78 -2.30 -8.01
N LYS A 113 13.13 -3.37 -8.45
CA LYS A 113 13.13 -3.81 -9.85
C LYS A 113 12.58 -2.74 -10.80
N LEU A 114 11.75 -1.84 -10.28
CA LEU A 114 11.24 -0.69 -11.01
C LEU A 114 12.13 0.56 -10.85
N ASN A 115 13.22 0.50 -10.05
CA ASN A 115 14.07 1.64 -9.69
C ASN A 115 13.24 2.82 -9.15
N TYR A 116 12.42 2.57 -8.13
CA TYR A 116 11.51 3.60 -7.60
C TYR A 116 11.46 3.67 -6.08
N LEU A 117 12.25 2.88 -5.33
CA LEU A 117 12.20 2.81 -3.87
C LEU A 117 12.47 4.17 -3.20
N GLU A 118 13.39 4.98 -3.73
CA GLU A 118 13.69 6.33 -3.24
C GLU A 118 12.50 7.31 -3.34
N ASN A 119 11.49 6.96 -4.12
CA ASN A 119 10.27 7.73 -4.30
C ASN A 119 9.09 7.19 -3.50
N VAL A 120 9.33 6.20 -2.63
CA VAL A 120 8.31 5.61 -1.75
C VAL A 120 8.42 6.20 -0.36
N ILE A 121 7.28 6.54 0.22
CA ILE A 121 7.10 6.85 1.62
C ILE A 121 6.28 5.69 2.19
N PHE A 122 6.86 4.90 3.09
CA PHE A 122 6.11 3.85 3.77
C PHE A 122 5.40 4.43 4.97
N ILE A 123 4.12 4.11 5.11
CA ILE A 123 3.30 4.50 6.25
C ILE A 123 2.68 3.25 6.88
N SER A 124 2.44 3.24 8.18
CA SER A 124 1.79 2.12 8.88
C SER A 124 1.32 2.49 10.27
N PHE A 125 0.20 1.93 10.70
CA PHE A 125 -0.21 1.87 12.10
C PHE A 125 0.57 0.81 12.91
N CYS A 126 1.20 -0.15 12.23
CA CYS A 126 2.05 -1.14 12.86
C CYS A 126 3.50 -0.61 12.93
N PHE A 127 3.94 -0.26 14.14
CA PHE A 127 5.27 0.29 14.38
C PHE A 127 6.39 -0.65 13.90
N GLU A 128 6.22 -1.96 14.11
CA GLU A 128 7.20 -2.98 13.75
C GLU A 128 7.44 -3.07 12.23
N ASN A 129 6.44 -2.77 11.40
CA ASN A 129 6.64 -2.69 9.96
C ASN A 129 7.69 -1.63 9.59
N LEU A 130 7.64 -0.48 10.25
CA LEU A 130 8.56 0.63 9.99
C LEU A 130 9.96 0.35 10.52
N VAL A 131 10.07 -0.35 11.65
CA VAL A 131 11.36 -0.86 12.16
C VAL A 131 11.98 -1.80 11.14
N ARG A 132 11.23 -2.79 10.64
CA ARG A 132 11.69 -3.75 9.63
C ARG A 132 12.14 -3.07 8.33
N ILE A 133 11.44 -2.00 7.89
CA ILE A 133 11.87 -1.19 6.74
C ILE A 133 13.23 -0.55 7.02
N ARG A 134 13.39 0.10 8.18
CA ARG A 134 14.62 0.81 8.54
C ARG A 134 15.81 -0.12 8.76
N ASP A 135 15.58 -1.34 9.23
CA ASP A 135 16.62 -2.37 9.36
C ASP A 135 17.20 -2.76 7.99
N LEU A 136 16.35 -2.85 6.97
CA LEU A 136 16.79 -3.18 5.60
C LEU A 136 17.30 -1.95 4.83
N TYR A 137 16.67 -0.81 5.01
CA TYR A 137 16.92 0.43 4.29
C TYR A 137 16.97 1.63 5.27
N PRO A 138 18.10 1.88 5.94
CA PRO A 138 18.20 2.89 7.00
C PRO A 138 17.85 4.32 6.58
N ALA A 139 17.97 4.65 5.30
CA ALA A 139 17.67 5.97 4.75
C ALA A 139 16.23 6.09 4.19
N GLN A 140 15.42 5.01 4.24
CA GLN A 140 14.07 5.02 3.69
C GLN A 140 13.16 5.94 4.48
N THR A 141 12.35 6.74 3.79
CA THR A 141 11.32 7.57 4.43
C THR A 141 10.20 6.70 4.96
N VAL A 142 9.91 6.83 6.24
CA VAL A 142 8.82 6.13 6.93
C VAL A 142 8.06 7.11 7.82
N GLN A 143 6.73 6.92 7.93
CA GLN A 143 5.86 7.73 8.78
C GLN A 143 4.96 6.79 9.58
N PHE A 144 4.88 7.00 10.90
CA PHE A 144 3.99 6.24 11.76
C PHE A 144 2.61 6.88 11.76
N LEU A 145 1.59 6.08 11.49
CA LEU A 145 0.19 6.48 11.53
C LEU A 145 -0.38 6.25 12.92
N THR A 146 -1.14 7.23 13.43
CA THR A 146 -1.87 7.08 14.70
C THR A 146 -3.04 8.06 14.76
N ASP A 147 -4.05 7.70 15.52
CA ASP A 147 -5.16 8.56 15.97
C ASP A 147 -4.99 9.02 17.42
N GLU A 148 -3.90 8.59 18.09
CA GLU A 148 -3.58 8.94 19.46
C GLU A 148 -2.25 9.71 19.56
N TYR A 149 -2.22 10.68 20.43
CA TYR A 149 -1.02 11.44 20.75
C TYR A 149 -0.58 11.20 22.20
N SER A 150 0.73 11.00 22.42
CA SER A 150 1.32 11.02 23.75
C SER A 150 2.80 11.38 23.67
N ASP A 151 3.33 12.02 24.74
CA ASP A 151 4.75 12.37 24.85
C ASP A 151 5.65 11.12 24.71
N LYS A 152 5.22 9.99 25.28
CA LYS A 152 5.93 8.71 25.17
C LYS A 152 6.01 8.20 23.72
N LEU A 153 4.95 8.40 22.94
CA LEU A 153 4.98 8.08 21.51
C LEU A 153 5.99 8.94 20.78
N VAL A 154 5.99 10.25 21.05
CA VAL A 154 6.96 11.17 20.42
C VAL A 154 8.39 10.79 20.76
N GLU A 155 8.70 10.48 22.04
CA GLU A 155 10.02 9.98 22.45
C GLU A 155 10.43 8.74 21.64
N ARG A 156 9.53 7.76 21.52
CA ARG A 156 9.78 6.53 20.75
C ARG A 156 10.03 6.81 19.27
N LEU A 157 9.28 7.71 18.65
CA LEU A 157 9.47 8.10 17.25
C LEU A 157 10.81 8.79 17.02
N VAL A 158 11.21 9.69 17.94
CA VAL A 158 12.51 10.37 17.90
C VAL A 158 13.66 9.37 18.04
N GLU A 159 13.57 8.40 18.96
CA GLU A 159 14.58 7.35 19.13
C GLU A 159 14.81 6.55 17.84
N HIS A 160 13.74 6.29 17.06
CA HIS A 160 13.79 5.54 15.79
C HIS A 160 13.96 6.43 14.57
N ASN A 161 13.98 7.75 14.74
CA ASN A 161 14.01 8.74 13.66
C ASN A 161 12.87 8.50 12.64
N PHE A 162 11.66 8.34 13.16
CA PHE A 162 10.44 8.20 12.35
C PHE A 162 9.69 9.52 12.31
N ASP A 163 9.09 9.82 11.15
CA ASP A 163 8.13 10.91 11.04
C ASP A 163 6.77 10.46 11.61
N LEU A 164 5.96 11.43 12.05
CA LEU A 164 4.62 11.23 12.59
C LEU A 164 3.58 11.76 11.62
N ASP A 165 2.58 10.96 11.31
CA ASP A 165 1.35 11.39 10.64
C ASP A 165 0.16 11.11 11.57
N ILE A 166 -0.56 12.17 11.95
CA ILE A 166 -1.72 12.09 12.85
C ILE A 166 -2.98 12.26 11.99
N LEU A 167 -3.84 11.24 12.01
CA LEU A 167 -5.11 11.19 11.26
C LEU A 167 -6.27 11.77 12.08
#